data_ea5bab7780f56efc572cf7e16d3c8604
#
_entry.id   ea5bab7780f56efc572cf7e16d3c8604
#
_cell.length_a   1.000
_cell.length_b   1.000
_cell.length_c   1.000
_cell.angle_alpha   90.00
_cell.angle_beta   90.00
_cell.angle_gamma   90.00
#
_symmetry.space_group_name_H-M   'P 1'
#
loop_
_entity.id
_entity.type
_entity.pdbx_description
1 polymer ?
#
loop_
_entity_poly.entity_id
_entity_poly.type
_entity_poly.pdbx_seq_one_letter_code
_entity_poly.pdbx_strand_id
1 'polypeptide(L)'
;MTRPRTAGLLAGLLATAGLLVPHATQAAPAASVQAWFSSESRTAGYEPKNANWYSSPATGLAGTPYQLSKQADIATAAAGGTATIAVDTTQKFQTVLGVGSSLEESTIFNLARMSPAGRTNALRALVDPSAGAGFNVTRITFGTSDFTSHDFYTYDDGAADPSLSRFSIQRDIDYKIISTLREALAINPNLKIFASAWSAPGWMKSSNAIITGSLLDQYVPTLATYYRKAIQAYAAQGIPIYGLTLQNEPLFEPADYPGMRVTADQERRLAIALRTELTNNGLGATKIWAFDHNFSEGPSYAQGVLTNDARSSVDGVAFHDYAGEPSAMATVKAQFPDKDVLMTERSVWGTAGADRVAQYFRNQSTLYEGWVSMLDQNRSPERWSGSPDPTMLVQSTSNPDTFWKTPDYNMIAQFSKFVQPGAKRVATGYGSTGTVTNVAFANPDNSLVTVVVNQTAANQSFTVRAGARQFTSTLPAKTTGTYVWAGAGDAGAAPTRSGPITGLGGKCADVAGAASTNGTAVQLYTCNGSAAQTWTVGSDNTVRALGKCLDVNAASSTNGTKVQIYDCNGTTAQQWSAGTDGTLRSLGKCLDVTGPSTADGTKLQIWDCFAGDNQRWTLP
;
A
#
# COMPACT_ATOMS: atom_id res chain seq x y z
N MET A 1 16.52 -99.74 12.39
CA MET A 1 15.83 -99.64 11.08
C MET A 1 14.37 -99.38 11.39
N THR A 2 13.85 -98.21 11.34
CA THR A 2 12.44 -97.87 11.10
C THR A 2 12.28 -96.34 11.22
N ARG A 3 11.84 -95.76 10.18
CA ARG A 3 11.52 -94.34 10.07
C ARG A 3 10.19 -94.04 10.75
N PRO A 4 9.99 -92.86 11.44
CA PRO A 4 8.66 -92.42 11.83
C PRO A 4 8.01 -91.57 10.73
N ARG A 5 6.70 -91.67 10.67
CA ARG A 5 5.78 -90.94 9.76
C ARG A 5 5.54 -89.50 10.32
N THR A 6 5.62 -88.54 9.44
CA THR A 6 5.19 -87.14 9.67
C THR A 6 3.68 -87.05 9.46
N ALA A 7 2.99 -86.45 10.47
CA ALA A 7 1.58 -86.04 10.37
C ALA A 7 1.54 -84.60 9.88
N GLY A 8 0.82 -84.33 8.84
CA GLY A 8 0.55 -82.97 8.32
C GLY A 8 -0.61 -82.33 9.04
N LEU A 9 -0.39 -81.10 9.58
CA LEU A 9 -1.44 -80.24 10.02
C LEU A 9 -1.93 -79.33 8.85
N LEU A 10 -3.20 -79.42 8.49
CA LEU A 10 -3.89 -78.49 7.64
C LEU A 10 -4.21 -77.22 8.54
N ALA A 11 -3.62 -76.07 8.21
CA ALA A 11 -4.04 -74.77 8.75
C ALA A 11 -5.11 -74.18 7.82
N GLY A 12 -6.33 -74.06 8.31
CA GLY A 12 -7.40 -73.33 7.62
C GLY A 12 -7.19 -71.85 7.66
N LEU A 13 -7.12 -71.17 6.50
CA LEU A 13 -7.19 -69.74 6.38
C LEU A 13 -8.65 -69.26 6.59
N LEU A 14 -8.91 -68.59 7.71
CA LEU A 14 -10.11 -67.77 7.86
C LEU A 14 -9.83 -66.41 7.20
N ALA A 15 -10.46 -66.14 6.07
CA ALA A 15 -10.48 -64.84 5.45
C ALA A 15 -11.48 -63.96 6.21
N THR A 16 -10.97 -63.03 7.05
CA THR A 16 -11.79 -61.95 7.60
C THR A 16 -11.97 -60.86 6.55
N ALA A 17 -13.20 -60.77 6.00
CA ALA A 17 -13.60 -59.64 5.17
C ALA A 17 -13.64 -58.37 6.05
N GLY A 18 -12.60 -57.56 5.98
CA GLY A 18 -12.56 -56.23 6.56
C GLY A 18 -13.53 -55.33 5.79
N LEU A 19 -14.60 -54.92 6.42
CA LEU A 19 -15.44 -53.82 5.96
C LEU A 19 -14.57 -52.57 5.82
N LEU A 20 -14.23 -52.16 4.61
CA LEU A 20 -13.70 -50.82 4.31
C LEU A 20 -14.80 -49.81 4.61
N VAL A 21 -14.77 -49.19 5.81
CA VAL A 21 -15.53 -47.98 6.11
C VAL A 21 -14.92 -46.90 5.23
N PRO A 22 -15.67 -46.26 4.32
CA PRO A 22 -15.13 -45.15 3.57
C PRO A 22 -14.79 -44.05 4.58
N HIS A 23 -13.50 -43.72 4.68
CA HIS A 23 -13.07 -42.52 5.37
C HIS A 23 -13.73 -41.32 4.64
N ALA A 24 -14.67 -40.68 5.33
CA ALA A 24 -15.16 -39.40 4.85
C ALA A 24 -13.93 -38.49 4.66
N THR A 25 -13.61 -38.19 3.42
CA THR A 25 -12.64 -37.17 3.08
C THR A 25 -13.14 -35.86 3.74
N GLN A 26 -12.50 -35.47 4.82
CA GLN A 26 -12.77 -34.19 5.46
C GLN A 26 -12.48 -33.14 4.37
N ALA A 27 -13.53 -32.48 3.91
CA ALA A 27 -13.39 -31.44 2.90
C ALA A 27 -12.40 -30.41 3.44
N ALA A 28 -11.41 -30.05 2.60
CA ALA A 28 -10.51 -28.96 2.94
C ALA A 28 -11.34 -27.75 3.39
N PRO A 29 -10.92 -27.04 4.44
CA PRO A 29 -11.68 -25.90 4.95
C PRO A 29 -11.99 -24.96 3.79
N ALA A 30 -13.24 -24.56 3.68
CA ALA A 30 -13.68 -23.66 2.63
C ALA A 30 -12.83 -22.39 2.70
N ALA A 31 -12.20 -21.99 1.57
CA ALA A 31 -11.43 -20.76 1.52
C ALA A 31 -12.34 -19.61 1.96
N SER A 32 -11.89 -18.80 2.91
CA SER A 32 -12.65 -17.68 3.45
C SER A 32 -12.23 -16.37 2.78
N VAL A 33 -13.16 -15.43 2.74
CA VAL A 33 -12.95 -14.06 2.29
C VAL A 33 -12.95 -13.17 3.51
N GLN A 34 -11.89 -12.42 3.72
CA GLN A 34 -11.86 -11.39 4.75
C GLN A 34 -12.62 -10.17 4.25
N ALA A 35 -13.51 -9.64 5.06
CA ALA A 35 -14.31 -8.46 4.74
C ALA A 35 -14.04 -7.33 5.74
N TRP A 36 -13.93 -6.10 5.24
CA TRP A 36 -13.69 -4.90 6.02
C TRP A 36 -14.63 -3.80 5.55
N PHE A 37 -15.34 -3.17 6.47
CA PHE A 37 -16.34 -2.16 6.16
C PHE A 37 -16.02 -0.82 6.80
N SER A 38 -16.38 0.26 6.08
CA SER A 38 -16.40 1.63 6.59
C SER A 38 -17.66 2.32 6.08
N SER A 39 -18.47 2.91 6.97
CA SER A 39 -19.67 3.67 6.60
C SER A 39 -19.42 5.18 6.68
N GLU A 40 -20.21 5.95 5.94
CA GLU A 40 -20.23 7.39 6.12
C GLU A 40 -20.65 7.75 7.54
N SER A 41 -20.07 8.83 8.08
CA SER A 41 -20.57 9.44 9.30
C SER A 41 -21.97 10.00 9.05
N ARG A 42 -22.89 9.78 10.00
CA ARG A 42 -24.26 10.25 9.98
C ARG A 42 -24.67 10.85 11.31
N THR A 43 -23.91 11.78 11.82
CA THR A 43 -24.45 12.70 12.81
C THR A 43 -25.56 13.52 12.16
N ALA A 44 -26.62 13.86 12.89
CA ALA A 44 -27.71 14.65 12.33
C ALA A 44 -27.17 15.92 11.62
N GLY A 45 -27.50 16.07 10.35
CA GLY A 45 -27.00 17.18 9.51
C GLY A 45 -25.61 16.98 8.90
N TYR A 46 -25.00 15.80 9.01
CA TYR A 46 -23.73 15.51 8.36
C TYR A 46 -23.93 15.35 6.85
N GLU A 47 -23.41 16.31 6.10
CA GLU A 47 -23.20 16.19 4.65
C GLU A 47 -21.69 16.07 4.43
N PRO A 48 -21.18 15.05 3.75
CA PRO A 48 -19.74 14.77 3.71
C PRO A 48 -18.88 15.99 3.40
N LYS A 49 -19.21 16.77 2.39
CA LYS A 49 -18.45 17.99 2.03
C LYS A 49 -18.67 19.16 3.01
N ASN A 50 -19.89 19.34 3.51
CA ASN A 50 -20.28 20.51 4.30
C ASN A 50 -20.36 20.22 5.80
N ALA A 51 -20.05 18.98 6.20
CA ALA A 51 -20.08 18.58 7.59
C ALA A 51 -18.98 19.26 8.40
N ASN A 52 -19.22 19.38 9.67
CA ASN A 52 -18.22 19.85 10.63
C ASN A 52 -17.19 18.75 10.95
N TRP A 53 -16.56 18.17 9.89
CA TRP A 53 -15.56 17.13 10.00
C TRP A 53 -14.37 17.53 10.89
N TYR A 54 -14.13 18.83 10.99
CA TYR A 54 -13.07 19.45 11.77
C TYR A 54 -13.48 19.77 13.22
N SER A 55 -14.74 19.85 13.56
CA SER A 55 -15.19 20.34 14.87
C SER A 55 -15.17 19.29 15.97
N SER A 56 -15.44 18.02 15.63
CA SER A 56 -15.46 16.89 16.56
C SER A 56 -15.33 15.57 15.84
N PRO A 57 -14.95 14.47 16.55
CA PRO A 57 -14.97 13.15 15.98
C PRO A 57 -16.35 12.79 15.42
N ALA A 58 -16.36 12.32 14.19
CA ALA A 58 -17.61 11.88 13.54
C ALA A 58 -18.06 10.52 14.08
N THR A 59 -19.36 10.26 14.00
CA THR A 59 -19.97 8.97 14.35
C THR A 59 -20.59 8.32 13.13
N GLY A 60 -20.55 6.99 13.04
CA GLY A 60 -21.20 6.24 11.97
C GLY A 60 -22.71 6.21 12.08
N LEU A 61 -23.37 5.67 11.08
CA LEU A 61 -24.78 5.32 11.12
C LEU A 61 -25.04 4.28 12.22
N ALA A 62 -26.16 4.39 12.91
CA ALA A 62 -26.56 3.38 13.89
C ALA A 62 -26.60 1.97 13.24
N GLY A 63 -25.92 1.01 13.86
CA GLY A 63 -25.84 -0.36 13.37
C GLY A 63 -24.92 -0.59 12.17
N THR A 64 -24.15 0.43 11.72
CA THR A 64 -23.16 0.29 10.65
C THR A 64 -21.75 0.58 11.15
N PRO A 65 -20.71 -0.11 10.63
CA PRO A 65 -19.34 0.13 11.02
C PRO A 65 -18.83 1.46 10.43
N TYR A 66 -18.64 2.46 11.27
CA TYR A 66 -18.09 3.76 10.87
C TYR A 66 -16.61 3.68 10.51
N GLN A 67 -15.81 3.11 11.39
CA GLN A 67 -14.38 2.96 11.19
C GLN A 67 -14.08 1.71 10.36
N LEU A 68 -12.87 1.63 9.81
CA LEU A 68 -12.37 0.44 9.12
C LEU A 68 -12.47 -0.78 10.06
N SER A 69 -13.54 -1.54 9.94
CA SER A 69 -13.89 -2.62 10.85
C SER A 69 -13.88 -3.97 10.16
N LYS A 70 -13.09 -4.91 10.70
CA LYS A 70 -13.12 -6.29 10.23
C LYS A 70 -14.47 -6.91 10.54
N GLN A 71 -15.07 -7.55 9.54
CA GLN A 71 -16.29 -8.33 9.65
C GLN A 71 -15.96 -9.82 9.83
N ALA A 72 -16.98 -10.63 10.10
CA ALA A 72 -16.82 -12.07 10.05
C ALA A 72 -16.36 -12.52 8.66
N ASP A 73 -15.46 -13.48 8.62
CA ASP A 73 -14.98 -14.06 7.37
C ASP A 73 -16.13 -14.74 6.63
N ILE A 74 -16.21 -14.57 5.32
CA ILE A 74 -17.26 -15.11 4.46
C ILE A 74 -16.76 -16.38 3.79
N ALA A 75 -17.51 -17.48 3.91
CA ALA A 75 -17.19 -18.73 3.22
C ALA A 75 -17.39 -18.58 1.71
N THR A 76 -16.48 -19.14 0.91
CA THR A 76 -16.66 -19.25 -0.53
C THR A 76 -17.47 -20.48 -0.89
N ALA A 77 -18.22 -20.40 -1.99
CA ALA A 77 -18.94 -21.51 -2.62
C ALA A 77 -18.43 -21.75 -4.04
N ALA A 78 -18.81 -22.90 -4.63
CA ALA A 78 -18.64 -23.11 -6.06
C ALA A 78 -19.41 -22.06 -6.86
N ALA A 79 -18.85 -21.63 -8.00
CA ALA A 79 -19.52 -20.67 -8.86
C ALA A 79 -20.83 -21.25 -9.43
N GLY A 80 -21.91 -20.49 -9.34
CA GLY A 80 -23.23 -20.86 -9.83
C GLY A 80 -24.10 -19.63 -10.05
N GLY A 81 -25.07 -19.72 -10.93
CA GLY A 81 -25.96 -18.60 -11.24
C GLY A 81 -25.27 -17.38 -11.85
N THR A 82 -25.95 -16.23 -11.78
CA THR A 82 -25.44 -14.95 -12.27
C THR A 82 -24.76 -14.20 -11.13
N ALA A 83 -23.47 -13.84 -11.30
CA ALA A 83 -22.76 -13.01 -10.34
C ALA A 83 -23.03 -11.53 -10.62
N THR A 84 -23.19 -10.73 -9.56
CA THR A 84 -23.30 -9.27 -9.67
C THR A 84 -21.98 -8.65 -10.11
N ILE A 85 -20.85 -9.15 -9.55
CA ILE A 85 -19.49 -8.72 -9.86
C ILE A 85 -18.71 -9.94 -10.34
N ALA A 86 -18.42 -9.98 -11.64
CA ALA A 86 -17.54 -11.00 -12.22
C ALA A 86 -16.12 -10.44 -12.34
N VAL A 87 -15.18 -11.03 -11.63
CA VAL A 87 -13.76 -10.67 -11.67
C VAL A 87 -13.05 -11.56 -12.69
N ASP A 88 -12.47 -10.96 -13.72
CA ASP A 88 -11.65 -11.66 -14.71
C ASP A 88 -10.16 -11.34 -14.45
N THR A 89 -9.47 -12.28 -13.82
CA THR A 89 -8.06 -12.17 -13.48
C THR A 89 -7.11 -12.36 -14.66
N THR A 90 -7.62 -12.82 -15.81
CA THR A 90 -6.83 -12.97 -17.03
C THR A 90 -6.59 -11.62 -17.72
N GLN A 91 -7.51 -10.67 -17.55
CA GLN A 91 -7.40 -9.32 -18.06
C GLN A 91 -6.79 -8.41 -17.01
N LYS A 92 -5.50 -8.12 -17.14
CA LYS A 92 -4.72 -7.26 -16.24
C LYS A 92 -4.44 -5.92 -16.91
N PHE A 93 -4.51 -4.86 -16.11
CA PHE A 93 -4.26 -3.48 -16.55
C PHE A 93 -3.01 -2.91 -15.86
N GLN A 94 -3.06 -1.64 -15.49
CA GLN A 94 -1.94 -0.94 -14.87
C GLN A 94 -1.48 -1.59 -13.56
N THR A 95 -0.22 -1.31 -13.22
CA THR A 95 0.35 -1.64 -11.91
C THR A 95 0.06 -0.51 -10.93
N VAL A 96 -0.43 -0.82 -9.75
CA VAL A 96 -0.65 0.16 -8.69
C VAL A 96 0.69 0.52 -8.06
N LEU A 97 1.01 1.81 -8.08
CA LEU A 97 2.16 2.39 -7.38
C LEU A 97 1.87 2.57 -5.89
N GLY A 98 0.66 3.07 -5.59
CA GLY A 98 0.25 3.28 -4.22
C GLY A 98 -1.03 4.09 -4.05
N VAL A 99 -1.41 4.25 -2.77
CA VAL A 99 -2.49 5.10 -2.30
C VAL A 99 -1.99 5.86 -1.08
N GLY A 100 -2.22 7.17 -1.05
CA GLY A 100 -1.71 7.98 0.04
C GLY A 100 -2.39 9.32 0.23
N SER A 101 -1.74 10.16 1.02
CA SER A 101 -2.13 11.54 1.26
C SER A 101 -0.88 12.38 1.57
N SER A 102 -0.90 13.66 1.22
CA SER A 102 0.25 14.55 1.27
C SER A 102 0.76 14.79 2.70
N LEU A 103 2.07 14.83 2.83
CA LEU A 103 2.78 15.34 4.01
C LEU A 103 3.35 16.72 3.68
N GLU A 104 2.46 17.64 3.36
CA GLU A 104 2.77 19.03 3.07
C GLU A 104 3.01 19.84 4.37
N GLU A 105 3.41 21.08 4.22
CA GLU A 105 3.89 21.91 5.33
C GLU A 105 2.85 22.08 6.45
N SER A 106 1.55 22.24 6.13
CA SER A 106 0.49 22.36 7.14
C SER A 106 0.32 21.12 8.00
N THR A 107 0.35 19.95 7.36
CA THR A 107 0.36 18.66 8.05
C THR A 107 1.57 18.57 8.98
N ILE A 108 2.75 18.89 8.48
CA ILE A 108 4.01 18.84 9.24
C ILE A 108 4.02 19.84 10.39
N PHE A 109 3.51 21.05 10.18
CA PHE A 109 3.36 22.05 11.24
C PHE A 109 2.48 21.53 12.39
N ASN A 110 1.33 20.94 12.08
CA ASN A 110 0.44 20.37 13.08
C ASN A 110 1.09 19.17 13.80
N LEU A 111 1.79 18.30 13.09
CA LEU A 111 2.57 17.21 13.68
C LEU A 111 3.70 17.73 14.59
N ALA A 112 4.37 18.81 14.21
CA ALA A 112 5.46 19.40 15.00
C ALA A 112 4.98 20.00 16.34
N ARG A 113 3.70 20.36 16.44
CA ARG A 113 3.08 20.83 17.71
C ARG A 113 2.81 19.72 18.71
N MET A 114 2.85 18.45 18.26
CA MET A 114 2.63 17.27 19.10
C MET A 114 3.88 16.93 19.90
N SER A 115 3.68 16.24 21.03
CA SER A 115 4.77 15.52 21.68
C SER A 115 5.37 14.49 20.74
N PRO A 116 6.60 14.02 20.97
CA PRO A 116 7.18 12.94 20.14
C PRO A 116 6.29 11.69 20.05
N ALA A 117 5.61 11.32 21.15
CA ALA A 117 4.69 10.18 21.17
C ALA A 117 3.41 10.46 20.37
N GLY A 118 2.81 11.64 20.53
CA GLY A 118 1.63 12.06 19.76
C GLY A 118 1.91 12.08 18.27
N ARG A 119 3.03 12.67 17.87
CA ARG A 119 3.47 12.72 16.46
C ARG A 119 3.71 11.33 15.88
N THR A 120 4.41 10.45 16.60
CA THR A 120 4.60 9.06 16.17
C THR A 120 3.25 8.35 15.98
N ASN A 121 2.28 8.55 16.88
CA ASN A 121 0.95 7.95 16.77
C ASN A 121 0.19 8.48 15.55
N ALA A 122 0.27 9.77 15.25
CA ALA A 122 -0.36 10.36 14.07
C ALA A 122 0.29 9.85 12.76
N LEU A 123 1.62 9.81 12.69
CA LEU A 123 2.34 9.24 11.54
C LEU A 123 2.02 7.76 11.36
N ARG A 124 1.97 6.97 12.44
CA ARG A 124 1.54 5.57 12.37
C ARG A 124 0.12 5.43 11.85
N ALA A 125 -0.79 6.30 12.29
CA ALA A 125 -2.15 6.27 11.75
C ALA A 125 -2.15 6.41 10.22
N LEU A 126 -1.28 7.23 9.63
CA LEU A 126 -1.20 7.43 8.19
C LEU A 126 -0.44 6.30 7.49
N VAL A 127 0.84 6.10 7.83
CA VAL A 127 1.77 5.32 6.99
C VAL A 127 2.07 3.90 7.48
N ASP A 128 1.70 3.51 8.72
CA ASP A 128 1.96 2.15 9.22
C ASP A 128 1.09 1.13 8.46
N PRO A 129 1.70 0.18 7.73
CA PRO A 129 0.94 -0.76 6.89
C PRO A 129 0.11 -1.76 7.71
N SER A 130 0.46 -1.98 8.98
CA SER A 130 -0.25 -2.92 9.85
C SER A 130 -1.27 -2.24 10.76
N ALA A 131 -0.89 -1.19 11.46
CA ALA A 131 -1.70 -0.52 12.48
C ALA A 131 -2.48 0.70 11.95
N GLY A 132 -2.00 1.33 10.87
CA GLY A 132 -2.57 2.52 10.25
C GLY A 132 -3.40 2.26 9.00
N ALA A 133 -3.61 3.33 8.22
CA ALA A 133 -4.18 3.26 6.88
C ALA A 133 -3.24 2.57 5.88
N GLY A 134 -1.94 2.51 6.18
CA GLY A 134 -0.96 1.91 5.30
C GLY A 134 -0.69 2.75 4.04
N PHE A 135 -0.79 4.09 4.14
CA PHE A 135 -0.39 4.95 3.03
C PHE A 135 1.04 4.64 2.64
N ASN A 136 1.26 4.37 1.36
CA ASN A 136 2.54 3.89 0.84
C ASN A 136 3.12 4.81 -0.24
N VAL A 137 2.44 5.90 -0.51
CA VAL A 137 2.90 7.04 -1.30
C VAL A 137 2.56 8.32 -0.54
N THR A 138 3.35 9.38 -0.68
CA THR A 138 3.06 10.69 -0.12
C THR A 138 3.66 11.79 -0.98
N ARG A 139 2.95 12.89 -1.11
CA ARG A 139 3.36 14.09 -1.80
C ARG A 139 3.93 15.10 -0.83
N ILE A 140 5.01 15.74 -1.23
CA ILE A 140 5.58 16.90 -0.53
C ILE A 140 5.68 18.09 -1.49
N THR A 141 5.90 19.27 -0.92
CA THR A 141 6.14 20.48 -1.72
C THR A 141 7.64 20.80 -1.78
N PHE A 142 8.12 21.27 -2.92
CA PHE A 142 9.41 21.93 -3.01
C PHE A 142 9.22 23.44 -2.86
N GLY A 143 9.50 23.96 -1.67
CA GLY A 143 9.07 25.27 -1.23
C GLY A 143 7.63 25.23 -0.70
N THR A 144 6.99 26.37 -0.58
CA THR A 144 5.62 26.48 -0.04
C THR A 144 4.53 26.27 -1.07
N SER A 145 3.39 25.78 -0.58
CA SER A 145 2.09 25.75 -1.26
C SER A 145 1.13 26.78 -0.65
N ASP A 146 -0.16 26.64 -0.94
CA ASP A 146 -1.28 27.30 -0.27
C ASP A 146 -1.48 26.83 1.18
N PHE A 147 -1.10 25.59 1.51
CA PHE A 147 -1.20 25.00 2.85
C PHE A 147 0.12 25.15 3.61
N THR A 148 0.31 26.29 4.24
CA THR A 148 1.51 26.66 5.01
C THR A 148 1.19 27.52 6.20
N SER A 149 2.00 27.41 7.26
CA SER A 149 2.00 28.32 8.42
C SER A 149 3.00 29.47 8.26
N HIS A 150 3.87 29.39 7.29
CA HIS A 150 5.02 30.29 7.10
C HIS A 150 4.81 31.26 5.94
N ASP A 151 5.68 32.25 5.86
CA ASP A 151 5.76 33.10 4.67
C ASP A 151 6.19 32.25 3.48
N PHE A 152 5.65 32.57 2.30
CA PHE A 152 5.97 31.86 1.08
C PHE A 152 7.47 31.94 0.75
N TYR A 153 8.05 30.82 0.38
CA TYR A 153 9.47 30.72 0.03
C TYR A 153 9.72 29.70 -1.07
N THR A 154 10.86 29.89 -1.70
CA THR A 154 11.52 28.88 -2.53
C THR A 154 12.93 28.59 -1.99
N TYR A 155 13.69 27.75 -2.63
CA TYR A 155 15.05 27.44 -2.18
C TYR A 155 16.11 28.43 -2.65
N ASP A 156 15.72 29.46 -3.44
CA ASP A 156 16.64 30.49 -3.94
C ASP A 156 15.93 31.84 -4.14
N ASP A 157 15.43 32.38 -3.03
CA ASP A 157 14.73 33.66 -3.04
C ASP A 157 15.67 34.86 -3.15
N GLY A 158 15.13 36.02 -3.55
CA GLY A 158 15.83 37.30 -3.61
C GLY A 158 16.22 37.73 -5.01
N ALA A 159 17.38 38.36 -5.18
CA ALA A 159 17.86 38.81 -6.49
C ALA A 159 18.14 37.63 -7.44
N ALA A 160 18.13 37.88 -8.74
CA ALA A 160 18.41 36.82 -9.73
C ALA A 160 19.77 36.13 -9.45
N ASP A 161 19.73 34.80 -9.40
CA ASP A 161 20.90 33.94 -9.18
C ASP A 161 20.92 32.75 -10.16
N PRO A 162 21.23 32.95 -11.46
CA PRO A 162 21.22 31.87 -12.43
C PRO A 162 22.21 30.74 -12.12
N SER A 163 23.19 30.98 -11.24
CA SER A 163 24.14 29.96 -10.76
C SER A 163 23.60 29.13 -9.60
N LEU A 164 22.47 29.52 -9.00
CA LEU A 164 21.88 28.91 -7.82
C LEU A 164 22.90 28.78 -6.67
N SER A 165 23.72 29.84 -6.47
CA SER A 165 24.74 29.85 -5.42
C SER A 165 24.16 29.98 -4.02
N ARG A 166 22.96 30.59 -3.90
CA ARG A 166 22.20 30.71 -2.64
C ARG A 166 21.23 29.58 -2.38
N PHE A 167 21.12 28.62 -3.31
CA PHE A 167 20.20 27.51 -3.17
C PHE A 167 20.36 26.79 -1.83
N SER A 168 19.28 26.68 -1.06
CA SER A 168 19.29 26.01 0.24
C SER A 168 17.92 25.48 0.63
N ILE A 169 17.87 24.23 1.13
CA ILE A 169 16.69 23.65 1.76
C ILE A 169 16.66 23.91 3.28
N GLN A 170 17.40 24.88 3.79
CA GLN A 170 17.53 25.11 5.22
C GLN A 170 16.17 25.38 5.87
N ARG A 171 15.24 26.06 5.18
CA ARG A 171 13.89 26.28 5.69
C ARG A 171 13.11 24.98 5.92
N ASP A 172 13.25 24.01 5.03
CA ASP A 172 12.62 22.68 5.21
C ASP A 172 13.18 21.94 6.43
N ILE A 173 14.44 22.15 6.74
CA ILE A 173 15.08 21.61 7.95
C ILE A 173 14.52 22.31 9.19
N ASP A 174 14.49 23.63 9.19
CA ASP A 174 14.04 24.46 10.31
C ASP A 174 12.54 24.24 10.60
N TYR A 175 11.72 24.11 9.56
CA TYR A 175 10.27 23.88 9.63
C TYR A 175 9.89 22.41 9.87
N LYS A 176 10.88 21.55 10.14
CA LYS A 176 10.71 20.13 10.51
C LYS A 176 10.23 19.21 9.40
N ILE A 177 10.22 19.66 8.14
CA ILE A 177 9.83 18.83 7.01
C ILE A 177 10.77 17.62 6.93
N ILE A 178 12.07 17.85 6.93
CA ILE A 178 13.08 16.80 6.85
C ILE A 178 12.99 15.80 8.02
N SER A 179 12.87 16.27 9.26
CA SER A 179 12.80 15.39 10.43
C SER A 179 11.53 14.54 10.42
N THR A 180 10.38 15.13 10.06
CA THR A 180 9.10 14.43 10.01
C THR A 180 9.07 13.35 8.92
N LEU A 181 9.63 13.62 7.74
CA LEU A 181 9.74 12.63 6.67
C LEU A 181 10.66 11.45 7.06
N ARG A 182 11.73 11.71 7.81
CA ARG A 182 12.57 10.63 8.38
C ARG A 182 11.80 9.77 9.38
N GLU A 183 10.98 10.39 10.25
CA GLU A 183 10.10 9.65 11.17
C GLU A 183 9.08 8.79 10.40
N ALA A 184 8.48 9.32 9.33
CA ALA A 184 7.58 8.56 8.48
C ALA A 184 8.28 7.36 7.80
N LEU A 185 9.48 7.57 7.25
CA LEU A 185 10.31 6.52 6.65
C LEU A 185 10.78 5.48 7.67
N ALA A 186 11.00 5.88 8.92
CA ALA A 186 11.32 4.93 9.99
C ALA A 186 10.14 4.01 10.34
N ILE A 187 8.90 4.49 10.18
CA ILE A 187 7.68 3.69 10.36
C ILE A 187 7.40 2.82 9.12
N ASN A 188 7.53 3.40 7.94
CA ASN A 188 7.33 2.70 6.66
C ASN A 188 8.52 2.94 5.72
N PRO A 189 9.56 2.08 5.76
CA PRO A 189 10.73 2.22 4.88
C PRO A 189 10.43 2.11 3.38
N ASN A 190 9.25 1.59 3.02
CA ASN A 190 8.82 1.45 1.62
C ASN A 190 7.95 2.62 1.14
N LEU A 191 7.75 3.65 1.98
CA LEU A 191 7.00 4.85 1.61
C LEU A 191 7.69 5.55 0.44
N LYS A 192 6.96 5.74 -0.66
CA LYS A 192 7.44 6.50 -1.80
C LYS A 192 7.07 7.97 -1.64
N ILE A 193 8.07 8.82 -1.69
CA ILE A 193 7.91 10.27 -1.57
C ILE A 193 8.06 10.89 -2.95
N PHE A 194 7.07 11.63 -3.41
CA PHE A 194 7.19 12.46 -4.60
C PHE A 194 6.97 13.93 -4.28
N ALA A 195 7.52 14.80 -5.12
CA ALA A 195 7.51 16.23 -4.88
C ALA A 195 6.79 16.99 -6.01
N SER A 196 6.23 18.14 -5.66
CA SER A 196 5.73 19.13 -6.61
C SER A 196 6.15 20.53 -6.17
N ALA A 197 6.48 21.41 -7.11
CA ALA A 197 6.70 22.82 -6.82
C ALA A 197 5.49 23.64 -7.27
N TRP A 198 5.02 24.55 -6.42
CA TRP A 198 3.97 25.50 -6.79
C TRP A 198 4.51 26.67 -7.61
N SER A 199 5.75 27.06 -7.35
CA SER A 199 6.42 28.14 -8.06
C SER A 199 7.92 27.95 -8.10
N ALA A 200 8.54 28.39 -9.18
CA ALA A 200 9.97 28.69 -9.22
C ALA A 200 10.27 29.95 -8.38
N PRO A 201 11.56 30.23 -8.05
CA PRO A 201 11.96 31.52 -7.50
C PRO A 201 11.41 32.69 -8.33
N GLY A 202 10.96 33.75 -7.65
CA GLY A 202 10.31 34.89 -8.30
C GLY A 202 11.12 35.48 -9.46
N TRP A 203 12.42 35.53 -9.33
CA TRP A 203 13.31 36.05 -10.39
C TRP A 203 13.36 35.21 -11.68
N MET A 204 12.86 33.96 -11.66
CA MET A 204 12.68 33.14 -12.86
C MET A 204 11.36 33.41 -13.59
N LYS A 205 10.51 34.27 -13.04
CA LYS A 205 9.14 34.49 -13.50
C LYS A 205 8.92 35.90 -14.04
N SER A 206 7.91 36.04 -14.89
CA SER A 206 7.51 37.32 -15.51
C SER A 206 7.01 38.35 -14.48
N SER A 207 6.44 37.89 -13.36
CA SER A 207 5.98 38.74 -12.25
C SER A 207 7.11 39.20 -11.33
N ASN A 208 8.30 38.60 -11.40
CA ASN A 208 9.36 38.75 -10.40
C ASN A 208 8.89 38.51 -8.96
N ALA A 209 7.89 37.65 -8.79
CA ALA A 209 7.28 37.28 -7.51
C ALA A 209 6.96 35.79 -7.45
N ILE A 210 6.87 35.24 -6.25
CA ILE A 210 6.52 33.82 -6.06
C ILE A 210 5.05 33.55 -6.41
N ILE A 211 4.17 34.55 -6.28
CA ILE A 211 2.76 34.53 -6.63
C ILE A 211 2.60 34.98 -8.09
N THR A 212 1.67 34.37 -8.81
CA THR A 212 1.35 34.67 -10.23
C THR A 212 2.55 34.59 -11.17
N GLY A 213 2.37 34.97 -12.42
CA GLY A 213 3.40 35.04 -13.45
C GLY A 213 3.76 33.71 -14.09
N SER A 214 4.41 33.82 -15.24
CA SER A 214 4.83 32.68 -16.06
C SER A 214 6.32 32.46 -15.96
N LEU A 215 6.76 31.21 -16.15
CA LEU A 215 8.18 30.87 -16.29
C LEU A 215 8.78 31.64 -17.48
N LEU A 216 9.94 32.26 -17.28
CA LEU A 216 10.68 32.88 -18.35
C LEU A 216 11.52 31.82 -19.09
N ASP A 217 11.44 31.80 -20.41
CA ASP A 217 12.08 30.79 -21.28
C ASP A 217 13.57 30.60 -21.03
N GLN A 218 14.27 31.68 -20.75
CA GLN A 218 15.71 31.66 -20.47
C GLN A 218 16.08 30.89 -19.20
N TYR A 219 15.14 30.70 -18.26
CA TYR A 219 15.37 30.01 -17.01
C TYR A 219 14.91 28.55 -16.99
N VAL A 220 14.37 28.01 -18.09
CA VAL A 220 14.03 26.58 -18.19
C VAL A 220 15.21 25.67 -17.82
N PRO A 221 16.44 25.85 -18.32
CA PRO A 221 17.57 25.04 -17.90
C PRO A 221 17.95 25.26 -16.43
N THR A 222 17.85 26.49 -15.94
CA THR A 222 18.15 26.81 -14.52
C THR A 222 17.15 26.14 -13.57
N LEU A 223 15.87 26.08 -13.95
CA LEU A 223 14.84 25.39 -13.17
C LEU A 223 15.08 23.87 -13.13
N ALA A 224 15.55 23.27 -14.21
CA ALA A 224 15.99 21.88 -14.22
C ALA A 224 17.14 21.62 -13.22
N THR A 225 18.14 22.50 -13.20
CA THR A 225 19.23 22.43 -12.22
C THR A 225 18.72 22.65 -10.79
N TYR A 226 17.78 23.55 -10.58
CA TYR A 226 17.14 23.80 -9.28
C TYR A 226 16.45 22.53 -8.74
N TYR A 227 15.66 21.84 -9.56
CA TYR A 227 15.01 20.59 -9.16
C TYR A 227 16.01 19.47 -8.87
N ARG A 228 17.03 19.33 -9.70
CA ARG A 228 18.10 18.36 -9.42
C ARG A 228 18.80 18.65 -8.09
N LYS A 229 19.10 19.94 -7.78
CA LYS A 229 19.70 20.33 -6.48
C LYS A 229 18.76 20.01 -5.31
N ALA A 230 17.45 20.22 -5.45
CA ALA A 230 16.45 19.87 -4.43
C ALA A 230 16.46 18.36 -4.15
N ILE A 231 16.38 17.54 -5.19
CA ILE A 231 16.40 16.08 -5.07
C ILE A 231 17.70 15.60 -4.39
N GLN A 232 18.85 16.17 -4.77
CA GLN A 232 20.15 15.85 -4.14
C GLN A 232 20.19 16.26 -2.66
N ALA A 233 19.67 17.44 -2.34
CA ALA A 233 19.64 17.93 -0.97
C ALA A 233 18.78 17.05 -0.06
N TYR A 234 17.61 16.62 -0.54
CA TYR A 234 16.75 15.66 0.19
C TYR A 234 17.43 14.29 0.32
N ALA A 235 18.04 13.77 -0.74
CA ALA A 235 18.79 12.52 -0.70
C ALA A 235 19.95 12.58 0.31
N ALA A 236 20.68 13.69 0.39
CA ALA A 236 21.72 13.93 1.39
C ALA A 236 21.17 13.94 2.83
N GLN A 237 19.88 14.21 3.01
CA GLN A 237 19.16 14.11 4.28
C GLN A 237 18.59 12.70 4.53
N GLY A 238 18.86 11.71 3.67
CA GLY A 238 18.35 10.35 3.78
C GLY A 238 16.90 10.20 3.31
N ILE A 239 16.39 11.14 2.52
CA ILE A 239 15.03 11.13 1.98
C ILE A 239 15.12 10.98 0.46
N PRO A 240 14.92 9.74 -0.07
CA PRO A 240 14.93 9.52 -1.52
C PRO A 240 13.63 10.07 -2.13
N ILE A 241 13.76 10.96 -3.11
CA ILE A 241 12.63 11.43 -3.91
C ILE A 241 12.39 10.45 -5.04
N TYR A 242 11.26 9.74 -4.97
CA TYR A 242 10.87 8.73 -5.97
C TYR A 242 10.55 9.36 -7.33
N GLY A 243 9.88 10.50 -7.33
CA GLY A 243 9.51 11.22 -8.54
C GLY A 243 9.14 12.66 -8.24
N LEU A 244 8.96 13.43 -9.30
CA LEU A 244 8.43 14.77 -9.15
C LEU A 244 7.51 15.13 -10.32
N THR A 245 6.54 16.02 -10.08
CA THR A 245 5.79 16.70 -11.12
C THR A 245 6.54 17.98 -11.52
N LEU A 246 6.55 18.30 -12.80
CA LEU A 246 7.35 19.42 -13.32
C LEU A 246 6.84 20.78 -12.85
N GLN A 247 5.54 20.90 -12.58
CA GLN A 247 4.89 22.07 -12.04
C GLN A 247 3.53 21.68 -11.47
N ASN A 248 3.19 22.13 -10.26
CA ASN A 248 1.83 22.06 -9.76
C ASN A 248 0.94 23.02 -10.57
N GLU A 249 -0.13 22.50 -11.15
CA GLU A 249 -1.15 23.27 -11.89
C GLU A 249 -0.59 24.29 -12.89
N PRO A 250 0.12 23.83 -13.94
CA PRO A 250 0.87 24.73 -14.83
C PRO A 250 0.01 25.70 -15.63
N LEU A 251 -1.30 25.56 -15.61
CA LEU A 251 -2.25 26.46 -16.30
C LEU A 251 -2.95 27.43 -15.33
N PHE A 252 -2.58 27.42 -14.05
CA PHE A 252 -3.21 28.24 -13.02
C PHE A 252 -2.23 29.24 -12.40
N GLU A 253 -2.68 30.48 -12.23
CA GLU A 253 -1.92 31.60 -11.64
C GLU A 253 -2.73 32.19 -10.48
N PRO A 254 -2.70 31.57 -9.27
CA PRO A 254 -3.42 32.07 -8.12
C PRO A 254 -2.92 33.47 -7.71
N ALA A 255 -3.83 34.30 -7.18
CA ALA A 255 -3.52 35.66 -6.78
C ALA A 255 -3.08 35.78 -5.32
N ASP A 256 -3.26 34.73 -4.51
CA ASP A 256 -3.12 34.75 -3.05
C ASP A 256 -2.11 33.73 -2.50
N TYR A 257 -1.58 32.82 -3.35
CA TYR A 257 -0.58 31.84 -2.96
C TYR A 257 0.40 31.53 -4.12
N PRO A 258 1.49 30.78 -3.87
CA PRO A 258 2.46 30.45 -4.91
C PRO A 258 1.82 29.74 -6.10
N GLY A 259 2.18 30.15 -7.30
CA GLY A 259 1.74 29.53 -8.53
C GLY A 259 2.51 30.09 -9.72
N MET A 260 2.57 29.32 -10.80
CA MET A 260 3.36 29.70 -11.99
C MET A 260 2.77 29.06 -13.24
N ARG A 261 2.49 29.87 -14.25
CA ARG A 261 2.12 29.35 -15.55
C ARG A 261 3.33 28.77 -16.27
N VAL A 262 3.17 27.53 -16.76
CA VAL A 262 4.14 26.85 -17.61
C VAL A 262 3.42 26.31 -18.84
N THR A 263 3.85 26.67 -20.03
CA THR A 263 3.26 26.14 -21.26
C THR A 263 3.73 24.70 -21.51
N ALA A 264 2.98 23.94 -22.29
CA ALA A 264 3.35 22.58 -22.65
C ALA A 264 4.73 22.51 -23.33
N ASP A 265 5.11 23.52 -24.15
CA ASP A 265 6.45 23.59 -24.75
C ASP A 265 7.54 23.87 -23.72
N GLN A 266 7.29 24.76 -22.75
CA GLN A 266 8.26 25.01 -21.66
C GLN A 266 8.43 23.75 -20.83
N GLU A 267 7.35 23.05 -20.49
CA GLU A 267 7.41 21.81 -19.72
C GLU A 267 8.11 20.69 -20.49
N ARG A 268 7.88 20.60 -21.81
CA ARG A 268 8.62 19.69 -22.69
C ARG A 268 10.13 19.93 -22.60
N ARG A 269 10.55 21.19 -22.75
CA ARG A 269 11.98 21.57 -22.65
C ARG A 269 12.55 21.34 -21.25
N LEU A 270 11.76 21.61 -20.22
CA LEU A 270 12.12 21.37 -18.83
C LEU A 270 12.31 19.86 -18.55
N ALA A 271 11.43 19.01 -19.06
CA ALA A 271 11.55 17.56 -18.93
C ALA A 271 12.86 17.02 -19.53
N ILE A 272 13.22 17.47 -20.73
CA ILE A 272 14.46 17.07 -21.41
C ILE A 272 15.68 17.54 -20.61
N ALA A 273 15.70 18.81 -20.19
CA ALA A 273 16.78 19.37 -19.40
C ALA A 273 16.93 18.67 -18.06
N LEU A 274 15.83 18.43 -17.35
CA LEU A 274 15.83 17.76 -16.05
C LEU A 274 16.27 16.30 -16.16
N ARG A 275 15.80 15.56 -17.16
CA ARG A 275 16.26 14.17 -17.39
C ARG A 275 17.76 14.11 -17.61
N THR A 276 18.31 15.07 -18.35
CA THR A 276 19.75 15.20 -18.58
C THR A 276 20.49 15.50 -17.26
N GLU A 277 20.00 16.48 -16.49
CA GLU A 277 20.56 16.82 -15.17
C GLU A 277 20.56 15.62 -14.23
N LEU A 278 19.42 14.91 -14.12
CA LEU A 278 19.28 13.75 -13.24
C LEU A 278 20.23 12.62 -13.66
N THR A 279 20.29 12.32 -14.96
CA THR A 279 21.15 11.24 -15.48
C THR A 279 22.63 11.53 -15.23
N ASN A 280 23.08 12.74 -15.52
CA ASN A 280 24.47 13.15 -15.35
C ASN A 280 24.91 13.20 -13.88
N ASN A 281 23.97 13.25 -12.95
CA ASN A 281 24.23 13.32 -11.50
C ASN A 281 23.86 12.03 -10.74
N GLY A 282 23.66 10.89 -11.42
CA GLY A 282 23.38 9.61 -10.78
C GLY A 282 21.96 9.48 -10.21
N LEU A 283 21.04 10.36 -10.59
CA LEU A 283 19.64 10.41 -10.14
C LEU A 283 18.67 9.95 -11.23
N GLY A 284 19.13 9.28 -12.27
CA GLY A 284 18.34 8.89 -13.43
C GLY A 284 17.13 7.98 -13.13
N ALA A 285 17.09 7.35 -11.95
CA ALA A 285 15.96 6.54 -11.48
C ALA A 285 14.75 7.38 -11.03
N THR A 286 14.95 8.67 -10.68
CA THR A 286 13.85 9.56 -10.27
C THR A 286 12.87 9.76 -11.41
N LYS A 287 11.58 9.56 -11.11
CA LYS A 287 10.50 9.69 -12.08
C LYS A 287 10.17 11.16 -12.36
N ILE A 288 9.88 11.45 -13.61
CA ILE A 288 9.44 12.77 -14.07
C ILE A 288 8.00 12.63 -14.58
N TRP A 289 7.07 13.38 -13.98
CA TRP A 289 5.68 13.40 -14.36
C TRP A 289 5.28 14.78 -14.86
N ALA A 290 4.60 14.80 -15.99
CA ALA A 290 4.17 16.01 -16.64
C ALA A 290 2.76 16.40 -16.20
N PHE A 291 2.37 17.64 -16.42
CA PHE A 291 1.05 18.23 -16.27
C PHE A 291 0.70 18.54 -14.81
N ASP A 292 0.19 17.56 -14.03
CA ASP A 292 -0.20 17.78 -12.63
C ASP A 292 -1.34 18.80 -12.47
N HIS A 293 -2.42 18.65 -13.25
CA HIS A 293 -3.56 19.56 -13.27
C HIS A 293 -4.86 18.84 -13.69
N ASN A 294 -5.95 19.58 -13.88
CA ASN A 294 -7.30 19.09 -14.10
C ASN A 294 -7.48 18.22 -15.34
N PHE A 295 -8.44 17.31 -15.29
CA PHE A 295 -8.72 16.38 -16.39
C PHE A 295 -9.08 17.08 -17.70
N SER A 296 -9.75 18.25 -17.64
CA SER A 296 -10.27 18.95 -18.82
C SER A 296 -9.19 19.28 -19.85
N GLU A 297 -8.01 19.68 -19.42
CA GLU A 297 -6.91 20.09 -20.30
C GLU A 297 -5.87 18.99 -20.53
N GLY A 298 -5.92 17.91 -19.73
CA GLY A 298 -4.89 16.89 -19.69
C GLY A 298 -4.51 16.26 -21.03
N PRO A 299 -5.45 15.78 -21.85
CA PRO A 299 -5.11 15.15 -23.12
C PRO A 299 -4.39 16.08 -24.11
N SER A 300 -4.81 17.34 -24.19
CA SER A 300 -4.20 18.32 -25.10
C SER A 300 -2.82 18.77 -24.60
N TYR A 301 -2.70 18.99 -23.28
CA TYR A 301 -1.41 19.37 -22.68
C TYR A 301 -0.38 18.26 -22.80
N ALA A 302 -0.78 17.01 -22.48
CA ALA A 302 0.08 15.84 -22.63
C ALA A 302 0.60 15.67 -24.08
N GLN A 303 -0.24 15.93 -25.08
CA GLN A 303 0.17 15.95 -26.48
C GLN A 303 1.27 16.97 -26.76
N GLY A 304 1.19 18.15 -26.15
CA GLY A 304 2.20 19.22 -26.32
C GLY A 304 3.53 18.88 -25.65
N VAL A 305 3.50 18.15 -24.51
CA VAL A 305 4.71 17.75 -23.78
C VAL A 305 5.35 16.48 -24.35
N LEU A 306 4.54 15.44 -24.62
CA LEU A 306 5.02 14.10 -25.01
C LEU A 306 5.30 13.97 -26.50
N THR A 307 5.95 14.98 -27.07
CA THR A 307 6.48 14.94 -28.45
C THR A 307 7.64 13.95 -28.55
N ASN A 308 8.02 13.60 -29.78
CA ASN A 308 9.01 12.54 -30.02
C ASN A 308 10.35 12.75 -29.30
N ASP A 309 10.79 14.02 -29.16
CA ASP A 309 12.07 14.37 -28.53
C ASP A 309 12.01 14.32 -26.98
N ALA A 310 10.84 14.55 -26.37
CA ALA A 310 10.67 14.57 -24.93
C ALA A 310 10.09 13.27 -24.36
N ARG A 311 9.53 12.41 -25.21
CA ARG A 311 8.81 11.21 -24.75
C ARG A 311 9.65 10.30 -23.83
N SER A 312 10.93 10.15 -24.11
CA SER A 312 11.83 9.35 -23.27
C SER A 312 12.23 10.03 -21.96
N SER A 313 12.02 11.34 -21.85
CA SER A 313 12.37 12.14 -20.67
C SER A 313 11.27 12.14 -19.59
N VAL A 314 10.03 11.79 -19.96
CA VAL A 314 8.86 11.79 -19.08
C VAL A 314 8.41 10.37 -18.80
N ASP A 315 8.16 10.03 -17.54
CA ASP A 315 7.70 8.69 -17.12
C ASP A 315 6.18 8.59 -17.08
N GLY A 316 5.46 9.69 -16.86
CA GLY A 316 3.99 9.67 -16.75
C GLY A 316 3.36 11.06 -16.81
N VAL A 317 2.03 11.08 -16.75
CA VAL A 317 1.19 12.29 -16.73
C VAL A 317 0.36 12.29 -15.47
N ALA A 318 0.49 13.34 -14.67
CA ALA A 318 -0.19 13.54 -13.40
C ALA A 318 -1.48 14.37 -13.58
N PHE A 319 -2.48 14.09 -12.75
CA PHE A 319 -3.79 14.70 -12.84
C PHE A 319 -4.34 15.13 -11.49
N HIS A 320 -5.17 16.20 -11.52
CA HIS A 320 -6.05 16.67 -10.45
C HIS A 320 -7.51 16.51 -10.85
N ASP A 321 -8.44 16.48 -9.89
CA ASP A 321 -9.86 16.31 -10.13
C ASP A 321 -10.69 17.50 -9.61
N TYR A 322 -10.41 18.70 -10.11
CA TYR A 322 -11.24 19.87 -9.84
C TYR A 322 -12.10 20.26 -11.06
N ALA A 323 -11.74 19.75 -12.26
CA ALA A 323 -12.52 19.95 -13.48
C ALA A 323 -12.31 18.80 -14.48
N GLY A 324 -13.39 18.41 -15.15
CA GLY A 324 -13.38 17.32 -16.14
C GLY A 324 -13.69 15.95 -15.55
N GLU A 325 -13.40 14.90 -16.30
CA GLU A 325 -13.75 13.53 -15.94
C GLU A 325 -12.53 12.58 -15.97
N PRO A 326 -12.48 11.56 -15.11
CA PRO A 326 -11.37 10.61 -15.03
C PRO A 326 -11.06 9.88 -16.35
N SER A 327 -12.01 9.82 -17.28
CA SER A 327 -11.80 9.24 -18.62
C SER A 327 -10.67 9.91 -19.40
N ALA A 328 -10.28 11.15 -19.06
CA ALA A 328 -9.12 11.82 -19.63
C ALA A 328 -7.82 11.03 -19.39
N MET A 329 -7.66 10.40 -18.23
CA MET A 329 -6.51 9.52 -17.93
C MET A 329 -6.46 8.32 -18.89
N ALA A 330 -7.61 7.66 -19.12
CA ALA A 330 -7.69 6.55 -20.08
C ALA A 330 -7.38 7.02 -21.51
N THR A 331 -7.80 8.24 -21.88
CA THR A 331 -7.49 8.85 -23.17
C THR A 331 -5.98 9.06 -23.33
N VAL A 332 -5.32 9.65 -22.33
CA VAL A 332 -3.85 9.84 -22.34
C VAL A 332 -3.13 8.49 -22.38
N LYS A 333 -3.59 7.50 -21.60
CA LYS A 333 -2.99 6.16 -21.61
C LYS A 333 -3.12 5.47 -22.96
N ALA A 334 -4.23 5.65 -23.65
CA ALA A 334 -4.43 5.11 -25.01
C ALA A 334 -3.51 5.78 -26.04
N GLN A 335 -3.29 7.09 -25.92
CA GLN A 335 -2.38 7.85 -26.80
C GLN A 335 -0.90 7.54 -26.51
N PHE A 336 -0.55 7.33 -25.25
CA PHE A 336 0.81 7.09 -24.79
C PHE A 336 0.87 5.83 -23.90
N PRO A 337 0.79 4.62 -24.49
CA PRO A 337 0.68 3.37 -23.73
C PRO A 337 1.88 3.05 -22.82
N ASP A 338 3.04 3.62 -23.12
CA ASP A 338 4.28 3.48 -22.35
C ASP A 338 4.35 4.42 -21.14
N LYS A 339 3.42 5.38 -21.01
CA LYS A 339 3.40 6.34 -19.89
C LYS A 339 2.46 5.90 -18.78
N ASP A 340 2.87 6.15 -17.54
CA ASP A 340 1.95 6.07 -16.42
C ASP A 340 0.97 7.25 -16.44
N VAL A 341 -0.22 7.04 -15.89
CA VAL A 341 -1.14 8.12 -15.54
C VAL A 341 -1.40 8.06 -14.05
N LEU A 342 -1.43 9.20 -13.39
CA LEU A 342 -1.39 9.29 -11.94
C LEU A 342 -2.42 10.31 -11.46
N MET A 343 -3.12 9.97 -10.38
CA MET A 343 -4.01 10.89 -9.69
C MET A 343 -3.28 11.48 -8.49
N THR A 344 -2.68 12.66 -8.66
CA THR A 344 -1.70 13.25 -7.75
C THR A 344 -2.29 14.23 -6.75
N GLU A 345 -3.54 14.66 -6.97
CA GLU A 345 -4.18 15.55 -6.02
C GLU A 345 -5.71 15.53 -6.14
N ARG A 346 -6.37 15.14 -5.08
CA ARG A 346 -7.78 15.40 -4.80
C ARG A 346 -8.16 14.90 -3.42
N SER A 347 -8.75 15.71 -2.58
CA SER A 347 -9.55 15.21 -1.46
C SER A 347 -10.89 14.70 -1.96
N VAL A 348 -11.31 13.56 -1.44
CA VAL A 348 -12.60 12.95 -1.73
C VAL A 348 -13.31 12.62 -0.41
N TRP A 349 -14.62 12.56 -0.41
CA TRP A 349 -15.41 12.34 0.80
C TRP A 349 -16.57 11.39 0.59
N GLY A 350 -16.88 10.67 1.65
CA GLY A 350 -17.99 9.73 1.70
C GLY A 350 -17.87 8.58 0.71
N THR A 351 -18.97 7.88 0.49
CA THR A 351 -19.03 6.76 -0.47
C THR A 351 -18.96 7.23 -1.91
N ALA A 352 -19.41 8.45 -2.21
CA ALA A 352 -19.20 9.04 -3.53
C ALA A 352 -17.71 9.26 -3.82
N GLY A 353 -16.96 9.69 -2.81
CA GLY A 353 -15.50 9.81 -2.90
C GLY A 353 -14.79 8.47 -3.07
N ALA A 354 -15.19 7.44 -2.31
CA ALA A 354 -14.64 6.10 -2.48
C ALA A 354 -14.91 5.55 -3.90
N ASP A 355 -16.10 5.80 -4.45
CA ASP A 355 -16.40 5.46 -5.84
C ASP A 355 -15.54 6.25 -6.84
N ARG A 356 -15.30 7.54 -6.56
CA ARG A 356 -14.43 8.36 -7.43
C ARG A 356 -13.00 7.82 -7.45
N VAL A 357 -12.46 7.35 -6.32
CA VAL A 357 -11.15 6.65 -6.28
C VAL A 357 -11.19 5.36 -7.09
N ALA A 358 -12.27 4.57 -6.98
CA ALA A 358 -12.45 3.40 -7.84
C ALA A 358 -12.43 3.77 -9.33
N GLN A 359 -13.06 4.88 -9.71
CA GLN A 359 -13.06 5.38 -11.10
C GLN A 359 -11.66 5.79 -11.56
N TYR A 360 -10.82 6.39 -10.70
CA TYR A 360 -9.44 6.72 -11.06
C TYR A 360 -8.67 5.44 -11.46
N PHE A 361 -8.72 4.41 -10.62
CA PHE A 361 -8.07 3.14 -10.96
C PHE A 361 -8.68 2.47 -12.20
N ARG A 362 -9.99 2.55 -12.40
CA ARG A 362 -10.65 2.04 -13.61
C ARG A 362 -10.22 2.78 -14.87
N ASN A 363 -9.83 4.04 -14.75
CA ASN A 363 -9.29 4.88 -15.81
C ASN A 363 -7.76 4.90 -15.85
N GLN A 364 -7.11 3.81 -15.43
CA GLN A 364 -5.68 3.55 -15.57
C GLN A 364 -4.76 4.28 -14.58
N SER A 365 -5.28 5.00 -13.58
CA SER A 365 -4.40 5.61 -12.58
C SER A 365 -3.53 4.57 -11.89
N THR A 366 -2.25 4.85 -11.75
CA THR A 366 -1.30 4.01 -11.00
C THR A 366 -1.23 4.38 -9.53
N LEU A 367 -1.66 5.57 -9.14
CA LEU A 367 -1.75 6.00 -7.75
C LEU A 367 -2.97 6.88 -7.50
N TYR A 368 -3.32 7.03 -6.22
CA TYR A 368 -4.20 8.09 -5.73
C TYR A 368 -3.55 8.80 -4.55
N GLU A 369 -3.58 10.13 -4.57
CA GLU A 369 -3.05 11.00 -3.52
C GLU A 369 -4.10 12.01 -3.06
N GLY A 370 -4.40 11.99 -1.76
CA GLY A 370 -5.30 12.95 -1.11
C GLY A 370 -4.58 14.25 -0.72
N TRP A 371 -5.26 15.36 -0.77
CA TRP A 371 -4.77 16.69 -0.41
C TRP A 371 -5.71 17.33 0.63
N VAL A 372 -5.35 17.48 1.95
CA VAL A 372 -4.07 17.28 2.66
C VAL A 372 -4.26 16.25 3.81
N SER A 373 -3.17 15.81 4.49
CA SER A 373 -3.31 14.80 5.56
C SER A 373 -3.87 15.34 6.87
N MET A 374 -3.47 16.51 7.35
CA MET A 374 -3.89 17.01 8.67
C MET A 374 -4.00 18.53 8.73
N LEU A 375 -5.16 19.00 9.15
CA LEU A 375 -5.38 20.36 9.66
C LEU A 375 -5.90 20.29 11.09
N ASP A 376 -5.92 21.45 11.80
CA ASP A 376 -6.52 21.52 13.13
C ASP A 376 -8.04 21.79 13.07
N GLN A 377 -8.69 21.88 14.23
CA GLN A 377 -10.12 22.17 14.35
C GLN A 377 -10.54 23.52 13.76
N ASN A 378 -9.61 24.43 13.52
CA ASN A 378 -9.86 25.69 12.85
C ASN A 378 -9.59 25.59 11.34
N ARG A 379 -9.29 24.41 10.82
CA ARG A 379 -8.87 24.13 9.45
C ARG A 379 -7.56 24.85 9.10
N SER A 380 -6.65 24.91 10.06
CA SER A 380 -5.42 25.69 10.00
C SER A 380 -4.18 24.78 10.18
N PRO A 381 -3.01 25.19 9.68
CA PRO A 381 -2.75 26.44 8.95
C PRO A 381 -3.04 26.31 7.45
N GLU A 382 -3.50 27.40 6.87
CA GLU A 382 -3.67 27.58 5.43
C GLU A 382 -3.58 29.06 5.09
N ARG A 383 -3.23 29.36 3.84
CA ARG A 383 -3.22 30.73 3.31
C ARG A 383 -4.13 30.89 2.09
N TRP A 384 -4.77 29.82 1.70
CA TRP A 384 -5.78 29.85 0.66
C TRP A 384 -7.06 30.50 1.16
N SER A 385 -7.67 31.35 0.35
CA SER A 385 -8.88 32.10 0.70
C SER A 385 -10.17 31.25 0.69
N GLY A 386 -10.10 30.00 0.30
CA GLY A 386 -11.24 29.09 0.21
C GLY A 386 -11.55 28.36 1.52
N SER A 387 -12.33 27.28 1.39
CA SER A 387 -12.65 26.37 2.50
C SER A 387 -12.00 25.01 2.21
N PRO A 388 -11.06 24.56 3.05
CA PRO A 388 -10.41 23.26 2.84
C PRO A 388 -11.40 22.12 2.76
N ASP A 389 -11.12 21.17 1.87
CA ASP A 389 -11.79 19.88 1.80
C ASP A 389 -11.41 19.01 3.02
N PRO A 390 -12.17 17.95 3.36
CA PRO A 390 -11.85 17.08 4.48
C PRO A 390 -10.45 16.46 4.38
N THR A 391 -9.71 16.55 5.49
CA THR A 391 -8.38 15.94 5.65
C THR A 391 -8.50 14.51 6.18
N MET A 392 -7.41 13.75 6.19
CA MET A 392 -7.38 12.40 6.76
C MET A 392 -7.47 12.42 8.29
N LEU A 393 -6.79 13.37 8.92
CA LEU A 393 -6.76 13.57 10.36
C LEU A 393 -7.11 15.01 10.70
N VAL A 394 -7.69 15.23 11.88
CA VAL A 394 -7.90 16.57 12.45
C VAL A 394 -7.25 16.64 13.82
N GLN A 395 -6.42 17.67 14.05
CA GLN A 395 -5.78 17.92 15.34
C GLN A 395 -6.67 18.75 16.24
N SER A 396 -6.75 18.40 17.53
CA SER A 396 -7.42 19.25 18.54
C SER A 396 -6.63 20.52 18.80
N THR A 397 -7.32 21.66 18.83
CA THR A 397 -6.70 22.95 19.19
C THR A 397 -6.44 23.09 20.68
N SER A 398 -7.20 22.38 21.54
CA SER A 398 -7.04 22.41 22.99
C SER A 398 -5.95 21.48 23.51
N ASN A 399 -5.66 20.39 22.79
CA ASN A 399 -4.59 19.45 23.11
C ASN A 399 -3.98 18.91 21.82
N PRO A 400 -2.83 19.42 21.37
CA PRO A 400 -2.20 19.00 20.12
C PRO A 400 -1.92 17.49 20.00
N ASP A 401 -1.74 16.76 21.09
CA ASP A 401 -1.55 15.31 21.07
C ASP A 401 -2.84 14.53 20.78
N THR A 402 -3.98 15.19 20.85
CA THR A 402 -5.28 14.61 20.53
C THR A 402 -5.62 14.88 19.08
N PHE A 403 -5.90 13.84 18.34
CA PHE A 403 -6.40 13.91 16.97
C PHE A 403 -7.45 12.84 16.73
N TRP A 404 -8.24 13.00 15.69
CA TRP A 404 -9.17 11.95 15.23
C TRP A 404 -9.08 11.74 13.72
N LYS A 405 -9.46 10.56 13.32
CA LYS A 405 -9.60 10.13 11.93
C LYS A 405 -10.93 10.62 11.40
N THR A 406 -10.93 11.16 10.20
CA THR A 406 -12.17 11.53 9.50
C THR A 406 -12.85 10.30 8.89
N PRO A 407 -14.12 10.41 8.45
CA PRO A 407 -14.72 9.37 7.62
C PRO A 407 -13.88 9.05 6.38
N ASP A 408 -13.29 10.07 5.79
CA ASP A 408 -12.54 9.99 4.54
C ASP A 408 -11.24 9.21 4.70
N TYR A 409 -10.56 9.36 5.84
CA TYR A 409 -9.47 8.47 6.23
C TYR A 409 -9.89 6.98 6.15
N ASN A 410 -11.05 6.66 6.72
CA ASN A 410 -11.52 5.27 6.76
C ASN A 410 -11.94 4.75 5.37
N MET A 411 -12.50 5.63 4.51
CA MET A 411 -12.87 5.29 3.13
C MET A 411 -11.63 5.03 2.26
N ILE A 412 -10.58 5.85 2.40
CA ILE A 412 -9.34 5.67 1.65
C ILE A 412 -8.55 4.47 2.17
N ALA A 413 -8.59 4.20 3.46
CA ALA A 413 -7.98 3.01 4.05
C ALA A 413 -8.58 1.69 3.51
N GLN A 414 -9.80 1.69 2.95
CA GLN A 414 -10.37 0.54 2.23
C GLN A 414 -9.55 0.18 0.97
N PHE A 415 -8.77 1.11 0.43
CA PHE A 415 -7.86 0.86 -0.68
C PHE A 415 -6.43 0.65 -0.17
N SER A 416 -5.87 1.63 0.52
CA SER A 416 -4.44 1.68 0.86
C SER A 416 -3.97 0.51 1.72
N LYS A 417 -4.82 0.01 2.62
CA LYS A 417 -4.47 -1.09 3.53
C LYS A 417 -4.44 -2.46 2.85
N PHE A 418 -5.14 -2.63 1.73
CA PHE A 418 -5.36 -3.93 1.13
C PHE A 418 -4.79 -4.05 -0.28
N VAL A 419 -4.75 -2.97 -1.04
CA VAL A 419 -4.15 -2.94 -2.38
C VAL A 419 -2.66 -2.68 -2.24
N GLN A 420 -1.87 -3.72 -2.44
CA GLN A 420 -0.42 -3.63 -2.26
C GLN A 420 0.25 -2.88 -3.43
N PRO A 421 1.34 -2.13 -3.18
CA PRO A 421 2.21 -1.68 -4.27
C PRO A 421 2.63 -2.85 -5.17
N GLY A 422 2.50 -2.67 -6.49
CA GLY A 422 2.72 -3.75 -7.45
C GLY A 422 1.48 -4.56 -7.82
N ALA A 423 0.33 -4.35 -7.15
CA ALA A 423 -0.93 -4.96 -7.54
C ALA A 423 -1.31 -4.59 -8.98
N LYS A 424 -1.96 -5.50 -9.68
CA LYS A 424 -2.54 -5.26 -11.00
C LYS A 424 -4.04 -5.03 -10.88
N ARG A 425 -4.56 -3.93 -11.43
CA ARG A 425 -6.01 -3.86 -11.62
C ARG A 425 -6.46 -4.99 -12.57
N VAL A 426 -7.55 -5.66 -12.22
CA VAL A 426 -8.14 -6.73 -13.04
C VAL A 426 -9.54 -6.34 -13.53
N ALA A 427 -10.03 -7.01 -14.57
CA ALA A 427 -11.30 -6.64 -15.18
C ALA A 427 -12.50 -6.99 -14.28
N THR A 428 -13.41 -6.03 -14.16
CA THR A 428 -14.76 -6.19 -13.58
C THR A 428 -15.72 -5.26 -14.31
N GLY A 429 -17.01 -5.58 -14.32
CA GLY A 429 -18.05 -4.59 -14.61
C GLY A 429 -18.06 -3.49 -13.54
N TYR A 430 -18.29 -2.23 -13.94
CA TYR A 430 -18.31 -1.12 -12.97
C TYR A 430 -19.47 -1.26 -11.97
N GLY A 431 -20.60 -1.73 -12.42
CA GLY A 431 -21.84 -1.74 -11.63
C GLY A 431 -22.68 -0.47 -11.82
N SER A 432 -23.37 -0.06 -10.78
CA SER A 432 -24.25 1.12 -10.80
C SER A 432 -24.28 1.80 -9.43
N THR A 433 -24.29 3.13 -9.41
CA THR A 433 -24.49 3.94 -8.20
C THR A 433 -25.88 3.75 -7.57
N GLY A 434 -26.84 3.22 -8.33
CA GLY A 434 -28.16 2.81 -7.84
C GLY A 434 -28.17 1.45 -7.12
N THR A 435 -27.06 0.71 -7.17
CA THR A 435 -26.84 -0.56 -6.45
C THR A 435 -25.45 -0.55 -5.81
N VAL A 436 -24.48 -1.22 -6.42
CA VAL A 436 -23.08 -1.19 -6.00
C VAL A 436 -22.17 -0.91 -7.19
N THR A 437 -21.10 -0.15 -6.92
CA THR A 437 -19.97 0.01 -7.83
C THR A 437 -18.77 -0.73 -7.28
N ASN A 438 -17.73 -0.95 -8.09
CA ASN A 438 -16.56 -1.71 -7.65
C ASN A 438 -15.31 -1.47 -8.48
N VAL A 439 -14.19 -1.89 -7.92
CA VAL A 439 -12.91 -2.10 -8.61
C VAL A 439 -12.20 -3.31 -8.00
N ALA A 440 -11.44 -4.06 -8.78
CA ALA A 440 -10.73 -5.23 -8.29
C ALA A 440 -9.25 -5.23 -8.70
N PHE A 441 -8.43 -5.84 -7.83
CA PHE A 441 -6.99 -5.92 -7.98
C PHE A 441 -6.49 -7.34 -7.66
N ALA A 442 -5.44 -7.75 -8.36
CA ALA A 442 -4.62 -8.92 -8.00
C ALA A 442 -3.31 -8.42 -7.39
N ASN A 443 -3.10 -8.71 -6.12
CA ASN A 443 -1.89 -8.36 -5.39
C ASN A 443 -0.69 -9.21 -5.84
N PRO A 444 0.56 -8.79 -5.57
CA PRO A 444 1.76 -9.58 -5.85
C PRO A 444 1.79 -10.95 -5.14
N ASP A 445 1.10 -11.07 -4.00
CA ASP A 445 0.93 -12.32 -3.26
C ASP A 445 -0.19 -13.22 -3.80
N ASN A 446 -0.74 -12.90 -4.98
CA ASN A 446 -1.88 -13.57 -5.64
C ASN A 446 -3.23 -13.44 -4.89
N SER A 447 -3.32 -12.67 -3.82
CA SER A 447 -4.62 -12.34 -3.25
C SER A 447 -5.42 -11.44 -4.19
N LEU A 448 -6.74 -11.63 -4.23
CA LEU A 448 -7.66 -10.72 -4.90
C LEU A 448 -8.23 -9.74 -3.88
N VAL A 449 -8.24 -8.47 -4.25
CA VAL A 449 -8.89 -7.39 -3.50
C VAL A 449 -10.02 -6.85 -4.34
N THR A 450 -11.24 -6.89 -3.81
CA THR A 450 -12.39 -6.27 -4.45
C THR A 450 -12.93 -5.19 -3.52
N VAL A 451 -12.84 -3.94 -3.93
CA VAL A 451 -13.44 -2.80 -3.23
C VAL A 451 -14.82 -2.57 -3.82
N VAL A 452 -15.85 -2.61 -2.98
CA VAL A 452 -17.25 -2.46 -3.36
C VAL A 452 -17.84 -1.27 -2.63
N VAL A 453 -18.57 -0.42 -3.33
CA VAL A 453 -19.12 0.81 -2.78
C VAL A 453 -20.65 0.80 -2.92
N ASN A 454 -21.34 0.97 -1.81
CA ASN A 454 -22.79 1.19 -1.76
C ASN A 454 -23.09 2.65 -1.41
N GLN A 455 -23.44 3.44 -2.42
CA GLN A 455 -23.82 4.85 -2.25
C GLN A 455 -25.30 5.03 -1.90
N THR A 456 -26.11 3.96 -1.93
CA THR A 456 -27.55 4.03 -1.72
C THR A 456 -27.91 4.17 -0.23
N ALA A 457 -29.14 4.55 0.05
CA ALA A 457 -29.69 4.62 1.41
C ALA A 457 -30.21 3.27 1.92
N ALA A 458 -30.03 2.17 1.16
CA ALA A 458 -30.48 0.84 1.50
C ALA A 458 -29.31 -0.16 1.52
N ASN A 459 -29.47 -1.26 2.24
CA ASN A 459 -28.53 -2.38 2.17
C ASN A 459 -28.56 -2.99 0.77
N GLN A 460 -27.38 -3.34 0.24
CA GLN A 460 -27.23 -3.96 -1.07
C GLN A 460 -26.58 -5.33 -0.95
N SER A 461 -27.27 -6.34 -1.45
CA SER A 461 -26.74 -7.69 -1.54
C SER A 461 -26.17 -7.95 -2.94
N PHE A 462 -25.02 -8.60 -3.01
CA PHE A 462 -24.35 -8.91 -4.27
C PHE A 462 -23.51 -10.18 -4.15
N THR A 463 -23.22 -10.78 -5.29
CA THR A 463 -22.34 -11.94 -5.41
C THR A 463 -21.11 -11.55 -6.20
N VAL A 464 -19.91 -11.81 -5.65
CA VAL A 464 -18.62 -11.67 -6.32
C VAL A 464 -18.15 -13.04 -6.77
N ARG A 465 -17.78 -13.16 -8.05
CA ARG A 465 -17.24 -14.39 -8.62
C ARG A 465 -15.91 -14.16 -9.30
N ALA A 466 -14.94 -15.04 -9.03
CA ALA A 466 -13.70 -15.13 -9.77
C ALA A 466 -13.44 -16.61 -10.11
N GLY A 467 -13.36 -16.95 -11.41
CA GLY A 467 -13.21 -18.32 -11.87
C GLY A 467 -14.31 -19.25 -11.37
N ALA A 468 -13.91 -20.35 -10.73
CA ALA A 468 -14.80 -21.38 -10.22
C ALA A 468 -15.39 -21.11 -8.82
N ARG A 469 -15.08 -19.96 -8.20
CA ARG A 469 -15.51 -19.63 -6.84
C ARG A 469 -16.29 -18.33 -6.78
N GLN A 470 -17.18 -18.24 -5.79
CA GLN A 470 -17.94 -17.03 -5.50
C GLN A 470 -18.23 -16.90 -4.00
N PHE A 471 -18.53 -15.69 -3.58
CA PHE A 471 -19.12 -15.38 -2.28
C PHE A 471 -20.26 -14.38 -2.42
N THR A 472 -21.17 -14.38 -1.46
CA THR A 472 -22.26 -13.39 -1.38
C THR A 472 -22.04 -12.55 -0.12
N SER A 473 -22.27 -11.25 -0.24
CA SER A 473 -22.22 -10.31 0.88
C SER A 473 -23.35 -9.31 0.78
N THR A 474 -23.67 -8.71 1.92
CA THR A 474 -24.61 -7.58 2.02
C THR A 474 -23.84 -6.40 2.59
N LEU A 475 -23.75 -5.32 1.83
CA LEU A 475 -23.10 -4.10 2.23
C LEU A 475 -24.15 -3.11 2.75
N PRO A 476 -24.03 -2.63 4.00
CA PRO A 476 -24.99 -1.67 4.56
C PRO A 476 -25.11 -0.40 3.70
N ALA A 477 -26.19 0.37 3.92
CA ALA A 477 -26.35 1.68 3.31
C ALA A 477 -25.11 2.56 3.51
N LYS A 478 -24.73 3.35 2.51
CA LYS A 478 -23.63 4.34 2.61
C LYS A 478 -22.34 3.74 3.18
N THR A 479 -21.91 2.61 2.65
CA THR A 479 -20.76 1.84 3.14
C THR A 479 -19.84 1.43 1.98
N THR A 480 -18.56 1.51 2.23
CA THR A 480 -17.51 0.91 1.38
C THR A 480 -17.01 -0.35 2.04
N GLY A 481 -16.90 -1.43 1.29
CA GLY A 481 -16.41 -2.73 1.76
C GLY A 481 -15.25 -3.23 0.92
N THR A 482 -14.21 -3.72 1.59
CA THR A 482 -13.08 -4.38 0.94
C THR A 482 -13.08 -5.85 1.27
N TYR A 483 -12.97 -6.66 0.23
CA TYR A 483 -12.98 -8.12 0.28
C TYR A 483 -11.65 -8.66 -0.22
N VAL A 484 -10.93 -9.37 0.66
CA VAL A 484 -9.62 -9.96 0.35
C VAL A 484 -9.76 -11.47 0.36
N TRP A 485 -9.44 -12.12 -0.76
CA TRP A 485 -9.58 -13.56 -0.92
C TRP A 485 -8.55 -14.14 -1.90
N ALA A 486 -8.38 -15.45 -1.86
CA ALA A 486 -7.47 -16.15 -2.77
C ALA A 486 -7.94 -16.04 -4.23
N GLY A 487 -7.02 -15.86 -5.14
CA GLY A 487 -7.29 -15.71 -6.58
C GLY A 487 -8.01 -16.92 -7.21
N ALA A 488 -8.69 -16.66 -8.32
CA ALA A 488 -9.33 -17.72 -9.11
C ALA A 488 -8.25 -18.61 -9.78
N GLY A 489 -8.24 -19.85 -9.44
CA GLY A 489 -7.28 -20.84 -9.96
C GLY A 489 -6.52 -21.58 -8.86
N ASP A 490 -6.28 -20.96 -7.74
CA ASP A 490 -5.64 -21.58 -6.60
C ASP A 490 -6.70 -21.92 -5.53
N ALA A 491 -7.14 -23.15 -5.50
CA ALA A 491 -7.87 -23.70 -4.39
C ALA A 491 -6.94 -23.65 -3.16
N GLY A 492 -6.96 -22.55 -2.43
CA GLY A 492 -6.42 -22.57 -1.09
C GLY A 492 -5.30 -21.65 -0.67
N ALA A 493 -4.95 -20.58 -1.41
CA ALA A 493 -3.94 -19.67 -0.89
C ALA A 493 -4.55 -18.42 -0.22
N ALA A 494 -4.57 -18.36 1.12
CA ALA A 494 -4.67 -17.11 1.90
C ALA A 494 -3.38 -16.28 1.65
N PRO A 495 -3.37 -14.96 1.92
CA PRO A 495 -2.19 -14.14 1.65
C PRO A 495 -0.94 -14.76 2.28
N THR A 496 0.07 -14.99 1.45
CA THR A 496 1.37 -15.44 1.93
C THR A 496 2.03 -14.25 2.62
N ARG A 497 2.30 -14.38 3.90
CA ARG A 497 3.12 -13.42 4.63
C ARG A 497 4.58 -13.79 4.40
N SER A 498 5.41 -12.83 4.05
CA SER A 498 6.84 -13.07 3.82
C SER A 498 7.68 -12.13 4.67
N GLY A 499 8.66 -12.71 5.38
CA GLY A 499 9.53 -11.97 6.27
C GLY A 499 10.29 -12.92 7.20
N PRO A 500 10.98 -12.39 8.22
CA PRO A 500 11.66 -13.21 9.19
C PRO A 500 10.67 -13.92 10.13
N ILE A 501 10.98 -15.17 10.47
CA ILE A 501 10.39 -15.86 11.63
C ILE A 501 11.33 -15.63 12.80
N THR A 502 10.88 -14.91 13.82
CA THR A 502 11.71 -14.59 14.99
C THR A 502 11.33 -15.42 16.21
N GLY A 503 12.31 -15.86 16.97
CA GLY A 503 12.11 -16.71 18.15
C GLY A 503 13.05 -16.35 19.28
N LEU A 504 13.54 -17.35 19.99
CA LEU A 504 14.35 -17.23 21.19
C LEU A 504 15.47 -16.17 21.06
N GLY A 505 15.54 -15.25 22.02
CA GLY A 505 16.54 -14.19 22.05
C GLY A 505 16.40 -13.15 20.93
N GLY A 506 15.23 -13.04 20.28
CA GLY A 506 14.98 -12.12 19.16
C GLY A 506 15.72 -12.51 17.88
N LYS A 507 16.21 -13.74 17.79
CA LYS A 507 16.91 -14.28 16.61
C LYS A 507 15.96 -14.88 15.58
N CYS A 508 16.45 -15.08 14.37
CA CYS A 508 15.69 -15.55 13.23
C CYS A 508 15.88 -17.06 12.99
N ALA A 509 14.81 -17.72 12.54
CA ALA A 509 14.93 -19.01 11.88
C ALA A 509 15.67 -18.80 10.55
N ASP A 510 16.72 -19.59 10.33
CA ASP A 510 17.71 -19.40 9.26
C ASP A 510 18.03 -20.73 8.58
N VAL A 511 18.10 -20.72 7.27
CA VAL A 511 18.56 -21.89 6.50
C VAL A 511 20.08 -21.91 6.52
N ALA A 512 20.67 -22.94 7.14
CA ALA A 512 22.11 -23.02 7.35
C ALA A 512 22.92 -22.80 6.07
N GLY A 513 23.82 -21.81 6.10
CA GLY A 513 24.68 -21.48 4.95
C GLY A 513 23.93 -20.97 3.72
N ALA A 514 22.68 -20.57 3.84
CA ALA A 514 21.80 -20.19 2.72
C ALA A 514 21.75 -21.27 1.59
N ALA A 515 21.98 -22.55 1.94
CA ALA A 515 22.01 -23.63 0.98
C ALA A 515 20.59 -24.11 0.66
N SER A 516 20.22 -24.17 -0.62
CA SER A 516 18.90 -24.63 -1.10
C SER A 516 18.82 -26.15 -1.34
N THR A 517 19.82 -26.93 -0.87
CA THR A 517 19.85 -28.39 -1.04
C THR A 517 18.84 -29.05 -0.08
N ASN A 518 18.13 -30.09 -0.56
CA ASN A 518 17.25 -30.88 0.29
C ASN A 518 18.01 -31.47 1.51
N GLY A 519 17.40 -31.36 2.67
CA GLY A 519 18.01 -31.80 3.94
C GLY A 519 18.86 -30.75 4.63
N THR A 520 19.00 -29.53 4.08
CA THR A 520 19.69 -28.44 4.77
C THR A 520 18.96 -28.11 6.06
N ALA A 521 19.70 -28.09 7.18
CA ALA A 521 19.13 -27.84 8.50
C ALA A 521 18.66 -26.39 8.63
N VAL A 522 17.57 -26.21 9.36
CA VAL A 522 17.16 -24.88 9.84
C VAL A 522 17.72 -24.66 11.25
N GLN A 523 18.17 -23.47 11.51
CA GLN A 523 18.88 -23.09 12.73
C GLN A 523 18.40 -21.75 13.27
N LEU A 524 18.72 -21.44 14.51
CA LEU A 524 18.60 -20.11 15.08
C LEU A 524 19.85 -19.30 14.71
N TYR A 525 19.68 -18.09 14.22
CA TYR A 525 20.80 -17.22 13.84
C TYR A 525 20.47 -15.74 14.05
N THR A 526 21.48 -14.90 14.25
CA THR A 526 21.30 -13.45 14.30
C THR A 526 20.58 -12.95 13.04
N CYS A 527 19.51 -12.17 13.21
CA CYS A 527 18.74 -11.64 12.08
C CYS A 527 19.61 -10.71 11.23
N ASN A 528 19.75 -11.02 9.95
CA ASN A 528 20.62 -10.31 9.01
C ASN A 528 19.90 -9.92 7.70
N GLY A 529 18.59 -10.18 7.58
CA GLY A 529 17.77 -9.82 6.42
C GLY A 529 18.08 -10.60 5.13
N SER A 530 18.86 -11.68 5.20
CA SER A 530 19.21 -12.49 4.03
C SER A 530 18.02 -13.32 3.52
N ALA A 531 18.14 -13.84 2.29
CA ALA A 531 17.16 -14.75 1.72
C ALA A 531 17.00 -16.06 2.55
N ALA A 532 18.03 -16.47 3.30
CA ALA A 532 17.97 -17.63 4.21
C ALA A 532 17.04 -17.41 5.41
N GLN A 533 16.67 -16.18 5.70
CA GLN A 533 15.80 -15.77 6.81
C GLN A 533 14.46 -15.20 6.32
N THR A 534 14.26 -15.16 5.00
CA THR A 534 13.01 -14.69 4.41
C THR A 534 12.08 -15.89 4.21
N TRP A 535 11.13 -16.04 5.13
CA TRP A 535 10.16 -17.12 5.14
C TRP A 535 8.82 -16.65 4.59
N THR A 536 8.21 -17.45 3.75
CA THR A 536 6.87 -17.25 3.24
C THR A 536 5.94 -18.25 3.92
N VAL A 537 4.97 -17.78 4.69
CA VAL A 537 3.93 -18.63 5.29
C VAL A 537 2.80 -18.77 4.29
N GLY A 538 2.67 -19.95 3.71
CA GLY A 538 1.64 -20.29 2.74
C GLY A 538 0.30 -20.59 3.42
N SER A 539 -0.76 -20.36 2.71
CA SER A 539 -2.13 -20.70 3.12
C SER A 539 -2.44 -22.19 2.97
N ASP A 540 -1.58 -22.89 2.28
CA ASP A 540 -1.54 -24.35 2.21
C ASP A 540 -0.88 -24.96 3.46
N ASN A 541 -0.70 -24.16 4.52
CA ASN A 541 0.01 -24.50 5.76
C ASN A 541 1.48 -24.85 5.56
N THR A 542 2.09 -24.50 4.44
CA THR A 542 3.54 -24.63 4.26
C THR A 542 4.25 -23.35 4.70
N VAL A 543 5.48 -23.50 5.17
CA VAL A 543 6.41 -22.42 5.46
C VAL A 543 7.62 -22.59 4.56
N ARG A 544 7.92 -21.58 3.73
CA ARG A 544 8.89 -21.73 2.62
C ARG A 544 10.02 -20.73 2.71
N ALA A 545 11.24 -21.17 2.40
CA ALA A 545 12.39 -20.31 2.16
C ALA A 545 13.25 -20.90 1.04
N LEU A 546 13.93 -20.04 0.26
CA LEU A 546 14.83 -20.45 -0.83
C LEU A 546 14.17 -21.43 -1.85
N GLY A 547 12.84 -21.30 -2.07
CA GLY A 547 12.08 -22.17 -2.96
C GLY A 547 11.78 -23.57 -2.43
N LYS A 548 12.06 -23.86 -1.15
CA LYS A 548 11.83 -25.14 -0.45
C LYS A 548 10.84 -24.97 0.70
N CYS A 549 10.25 -26.07 1.16
CA CYS A 549 9.36 -26.12 2.32
C CYS A 549 10.13 -26.43 3.62
N LEU A 550 9.75 -25.79 4.72
CA LEU A 550 10.14 -26.19 6.07
C LEU A 550 9.59 -27.60 6.33
N ASP A 551 10.44 -28.52 6.71
CA ASP A 551 10.15 -29.96 6.66
C ASP A 551 10.68 -30.65 7.92
N VAL A 552 9.87 -31.54 8.46
CA VAL A 552 10.29 -32.43 9.55
C VAL A 552 10.93 -33.67 8.95
N ASN A 553 12.22 -33.89 9.21
CA ASN A 553 13.00 -34.95 8.60
C ASN A 553 12.32 -36.34 8.70
N ALA A 554 12.18 -37.00 7.56
CA ALA A 554 11.55 -38.33 7.41
C ALA A 554 10.11 -38.40 7.95
N ALA A 555 9.40 -37.28 8.10
CA ALA A 555 8.07 -37.19 8.71
C ALA A 555 7.97 -37.85 10.11
N SER A 556 9.08 -37.91 10.85
CA SER A 556 9.13 -38.51 12.17
C SER A 556 8.58 -37.57 13.24
N SER A 557 7.60 -38.02 14.03
CA SER A 557 7.04 -37.26 15.17
C SER A 557 7.82 -37.47 16.48
N THR A 558 9.01 -38.07 16.43
CA THR A 558 9.85 -38.30 17.62
C THR A 558 10.46 -36.97 18.09
N ASN A 559 10.47 -36.73 19.41
CA ASN A 559 11.15 -35.59 20.01
C ASN A 559 12.63 -35.54 19.60
N GLY A 560 13.14 -34.37 19.23
CA GLY A 560 14.50 -34.19 18.75
C GLY A 560 14.66 -34.40 17.22
N THR A 561 13.58 -34.70 16.49
CA THR A 561 13.68 -34.82 15.03
C THR A 561 14.06 -33.46 14.43
N LYS A 562 15.10 -33.49 13.59
CA LYS A 562 15.64 -32.32 12.89
C LYS A 562 14.60 -31.65 12.01
N VAL A 563 14.55 -30.33 12.03
CA VAL A 563 13.82 -29.53 11.04
C VAL A 563 14.81 -29.04 9.98
N GLN A 564 14.38 -29.14 8.74
CA GLN A 564 15.17 -28.92 7.52
C GLN A 564 14.36 -28.19 6.46
N ILE A 565 14.96 -27.83 5.34
CA ILE A 565 14.23 -27.51 4.12
C ILE A 565 14.27 -28.71 3.17
N TYR A 566 13.17 -28.90 2.43
CA TYR A 566 13.04 -29.98 1.46
C TYR A 566 12.15 -29.56 0.28
N ASP A 567 12.23 -30.26 -0.89
CA ASP A 567 11.28 -30.01 -1.95
C ASP A 567 9.85 -30.07 -1.44
N CYS A 568 9.01 -29.11 -1.83
CA CYS A 568 7.61 -29.11 -1.43
C CYS A 568 6.90 -30.29 -2.07
N ASN A 569 6.51 -31.28 -1.27
CA ASN A 569 5.94 -32.55 -1.70
C ASN A 569 4.54 -32.81 -1.14
N GLY A 570 3.96 -31.84 -0.38
CA GLY A 570 2.60 -31.93 0.14
C GLY A 570 2.39 -32.90 1.30
N THR A 571 3.45 -33.48 1.87
CA THR A 571 3.34 -34.40 3.02
C THR A 571 3.00 -33.66 4.32
N THR A 572 2.52 -34.39 5.33
CA THR A 572 2.20 -33.87 6.65
C THR A 572 3.42 -33.30 7.38
N ALA A 573 4.65 -33.72 7.02
CA ALA A 573 5.90 -33.19 7.52
C ALA A 573 6.13 -31.71 7.16
N GLN A 574 5.42 -31.20 6.16
CA GLN A 574 5.52 -29.83 5.66
C GLN A 574 4.30 -28.99 6.00
N GLN A 575 3.36 -29.53 6.78
CA GLN A 575 2.16 -28.83 7.23
C GLN A 575 2.41 -28.23 8.61
N TRP A 576 2.39 -26.89 8.67
CA TRP A 576 2.66 -26.11 9.88
C TRP A 576 1.47 -25.26 10.27
N SER A 577 1.13 -25.22 11.53
CA SER A 577 0.05 -24.39 12.07
C SER A 577 0.54 -23.49 13.22
N ALA A 578 0.17 -22.22 13.17
CA ALA A 578 0.43 -21.29 14.25
C ALA A 578 -0.57 -21.50 15.40
N GLY A 579 -0.05 -21.74 16.61
CA GLY A 579 -0.85 -21.78 17.82
C GLY A 579 -1.16 -20.37 18.34
N THR A 580 -2.28 -20.20 19.03
CA THR A 580 -2.63 -18.93 19.72
C THR A 580 -1.69 -18.62 20.88
N ASP A 581 -0.90 -19.58 21.30
CA ASP A 581 0.14 -19.49 22.34
C ASP A 581 1.52 -19.08 21.78
N GLY A 582 1.59 -18.71 20.48
CA GLY A 582 2.83 -18.34 19.80
C GLY A 582 3.69 -19.51 19.33
N THR A 583 3.21 -20.75 19.43
CA THR A 583 3.95 -21.93 18.92
C THR A 583 3.70 -22.14 17.42
N LEU A 584 4.69 -22.73 16.72
CA LEU A 584 4.54 -23.20 15.34
C LEU A 584 4.59 -24.74 15.37
N ARG A 585 3.55 -25.41 14.88
CA ARG A 585 3.32 -26.84 15.11
C ARG A 585 3.25 -27.64 13.81
N SER A 586 3.90 -28.82 13.83
CA SER A 586 3.79 -29.87 12.79
C SER A 586 3.80 -31.26 13.44
N LEU A 587 3.07 -32.23 12.86
CA LEU A 587 2.98 -33.62 13.34
C LEU A 587 2.61 -33.74 14.84
N GLY A 588 1.82 -32.77 15.37
CA GLY A 588 1.44 -32.73 16.78
C GLY A 588 2.53 -32.25 17.73
N LYS A 589 3.67 -31.77 17.24
CA LYS A 589 4.82 -31.25 17.99
C LYS A 589 5.04 -29.76 17.68
N CYS A 590 5.81 -29.09 18.51
CA CYS A 590 6.20 -27.69 18.36
C CYS A 590 7.60 -27.55 17.75
N LEU A 591 7.79 -26.56 16.89
CA LEU A 591 9.11 -26.10 16.46
C LEU A 591 9.87 -25.59 17.69
N ASP A 592 11.07 -26.13 17.90
CA ASP A 592 11.82 -26.02 19.15
C ASP A 592 13.30 -25.71 18.88
N VAL A 593 13.87 -24.81 19.67
CA VAL A 593 15.32 -24.55 19.64
C VAL A 593 16.03 -25.55 20.53
N THR A 594 16.93 -26.35 19.97
CA THR A 594 17.66 -27.41 20.68
C THR A 594 18.42 -26.84 21.90
N GLY A 595 18.15 -27.38 23.11
CA GLY A 595 18.89 -27.07 24.33
C GLY A 595 18.77 -25.62 24.78
N PRO A 596 17.62 -24.97 24.65
CA PRO A 596 17.26 -23.53 24.70
C PRO A 596 18.48 -22.56 24.62
N SER A 597 19.32 -22.77 23.61
CA SER A 597 20.54 -21.98 23.38
C SER A 597 20.28 -20.84 22.41
N THR A 598 20.74 -19.63 22.74
CA THR A 598 20.70 -18.46 21.84
C THR A 598 21.94 -18.32 20.95
N ALA A 599 22.86 -19.32 20.95
CA ALA A 599 24.03 -19.29 20.08
C ALA A 599 23.64 -19.39 18.59
N ASP A 600 24.33 -18.62 17.74
CA ASP A 600 24.17 -18.74 16.29
C ASP A 600 24.53 -20.14 15.82
N GLY A 601 23.71 -20.70 14.92
CA GLY A 601 23.88 -22.04 14.42
C GLY A 601 23.19 -23.13 15.26
N THR A 602 22.50 -22.77 16.36
CA THR A 602 21.69 -23.71 17.14
C THR A 602 20.60 -24.32 16.28
N LYS A 603 20.54 -25.63 16.15
CA LYS A 603 19.61 -26.32 15.25
C LYS A 603 18.18 -26.29 15.77
N LEU A 604 17.23 -26.25 14.85
CA LEU A 604 15.82 -26.41 15.16
C LEU A 604 15.40 -27.86 15.02
N GLN A 605 14.49 -28.26 15.89
CA GLN A 605 13.92 -29.60 15.98
C GLN A 605 12.42 -29.51 16.24
N ILE A 606 11.72 -30.62 16.27
CA ILE A 606 10.38 -30.69 16.86
C ILE A 606 10.47 -31.34 18.25
N TRP A 607 9.62 -30.87 19.16
CA TRP A 607 9.52 -31.38 20.53
C TRP A 607 8.09 -31.32 21.03
N ASP A 608 7.79 -32.07 22.13
CA ASP A 608 6.49 -31.93 22.80
C ASP A 608 6.21 -30.47 23.12
N CYS A 609 4.99 -30.01 22.89
CA CYS A 609 4.62 -28.63 23.12
C CYS A 609 4.46 -28.34 24.60
N PHE A 610 5.25 -27.44 25.15
CA PHE A 610 5.15 -26.94 26.51
C PHE A 610 5.13 -25.39 26.60
N ALA A 611 5.07 -24.73 25.43
CA ALA A 611 4.99 -23.28 25.27
C ALA A 611 6.11 -22.49 26.01
N GLY A 612 7.30 -23.09 26.13
CA GLY A 612 8.50 -22.42 26.60
C GLY A 612 9.02 -21.39 25.62
N ASP A 613 9.89 -20.48 26.04
CA ASP A 613 10.41 -19.40 25.18
C ASP A 613 11.15 -19.93 23.94
N ASN A 614 11.74 -21.12 24.02
CA ASN A 614 12.39 -21.79 22.89
C ASN A 614 11.42 -22.43 21.88
N GLN A 615 10.11 -22.35 22.14
CA GLN A 615 9.05 -22.80 21.23
C GLN A 615 8.14 -21.68 20.76
N ARG A 616 8.42 -20.42 21.15
CA ARG A 616 7.62 -19.26 20.74
C ARG A 616 8.22 -18.59 19.53
N TRP A 617 7.40 -18.40 18.53
CA TRP A 617 7.79 -17.84 17.24
C TRP A 617 6.83 -16.74 16.81
N THR A 618 7.38 -15.63 16.35
CA THR A 618 6.63 -14.57 15.68
C THR A 618 6.77 -14.78 14.18
N LEU A 619 5.67 -15.00 13.50
CA LEU A 619 5.61 -15.16 12.05
C LEU A 619 5.53 -13.81 11.36
N PRO A 620 5.96 -13.72 10.07
CA PRO A 620 5.93 -12.50 9.28
C PRO A 620 4.54 -11.86 9.18
#